data_67537afcc0955445550565b7846ed123
#
_entry.id   67537afcc0955445550565b7846ed123
#
_cell.length_a   1.000
_cell.length_b   1.000
_cell.length_c   1.000
_cell.angle_alpha   90.00
_cell.angle_beta   90.00
_cell.angle_gamma   90.00
#
_symmetry.space_group_name_H-M   'P 1'
#
loop_
_entity.id
_entity.type
_entity.pdbx_description
1 polymer ?
#
loop_
_entity_poly.entity_id
_entity_poly.type
_entity_poly.pdbx_seq_one_letter_code
_entity_poly.pdbx_strand_id
1 'polypeptide(L)'
;MNKTLFLFLICFLILPISSAIGKQGTTIQNGEYTYVVEGYDWGPAVSKVILSADETVSAVNMADFVVYVERSSECGEIPADYARGKRNVIYAYVSDEKGNRVDQGNHITLVLYVAPNLPLSSPFQYYRSETCSGNKWVDYKMTITNTVTGNAWTKETGRIMPLIDRFDLSGSFSQGNITMSYASYKPQTKNAKSPLIIWLHGGGEGGIDPTIPLLGNRAANYASDDIQVYFDGAYVLAPQCPSRWMDAGNGTSTSGQTDDIYFEALMALIKKYVSENPGIDAKRIYVGGCSNGGYMSMRLLLEYPAYFAAGYISALAYQSQYISDAQIQSIKNLPIWFVQSEDDRTTVPESTVVPVYQRLMAAGAKNVHFTYYKHVTDITGFYGGENYLYNGHWSWVYLHANKCINDFNGSPVKLNGRPVTVMEWMAAQSK
;
A
#
# COMPACT_ATOMS: atom_id res chain seq x y z
N MET A 1 -72.77 -73.56 2.22
CA MET A 1 -72.19 -72.27 1.82
C MET A 1 -71.01 -72.01 2.76
N ASN A 2 -69.84 -72.51 2.38
CA ASN A 2 -68.64 -72.46 3.18
C ASN A 2 -67.78 -71.24 2.74
N LYS A 3 -67.46 -70.39 3.68
CA LYS A 3 -66.45 -69.30 3.49
C LYS A 3 -65.14 -69.80 4.08
N THR A 4 -64.19 -70.07 3.20
CA THR A 4 -62.81 -70.42 3.55
C THR A 4 -62.00 -69.11 3.78
N LEU A 5 -61.42 -68.97 4.98
CA LEU A 5 -60.62 -67.88 5.41
C LEU A 5 -59.14 -68.19 5.08
N PHE A 6 -58.51 -67.45 4.17
CA PHE A 6 -57.04 -67.54 3.90
C PHE A 6 -56.31 -66.62 4.82
N LEU A 7 -55.44 -67.18 5.67
CA LEU A 7 -54.55 -66.47 6.55
C LEU A 7 -53.21 -66.22 5.80
N PHE A 8 -52.92 -64.98 5.47
CA PHE A 8 -51.59 -64.62 4.93
C PHE A 8 -50.65 -64.34 6.08
N LEU A 9 -49.61 -65.18 6.21
CA LEU A 9 -48.49 -65.00 7.14
C LEU A 9 -47.44 -64.03 6.49
N ILE A 10 -47.35 -62.80 6.98
CA ILE A 10 -46.31 -61.85 6.56
C ILE A 10 -45.08 -62.05 7.45
N CYS A 11 -44.00 -62.64 6.90
CA CYS A 11 -42.70 -62.70 7.53
C CYS A 11 -42.05 -61.34 7.39
N PHE A 12 -41.90 -60.58 8.47
CA PHE A 12 -41.05 -59.43 8.56
C PHE A 12 -39.57 -59.89 8.64
N LEU A 13 -38.84 -59.71 7.54
CA LEU A 13 -37.35 -59.74 7.56
C LEU A 13 -36.85 -58.47 8.22
N ILE A 14 -36.38 -58.56 9.45
CA ILE A 14 -35.62 -57.50 10.13
C ILE A 14 -34.18 -57.56 9.59
N LEU A 15 -33.86 -56.66 8.64
CA LEU A 15 -32.49 -56.39 8.25
C LEU A 15 -31.82 -55.57 9.37
N PRO A 16 -30.61 -55.91 9.83
CA PRO A 16 -29.90 -55.08 10.77
C PRO A 16 -29.51 -53.77 10.05
N ILE A 17 -30.01 -52.64 10.55
CA ILE A 17 -29.49 -51.32 10.19
C ILE A 17 -28.11 -51.23 10.82
N SER A 18 -27.10 -51.48 10.01
CA SER A 18 -25.72 -51.17 10.37
C SER A 18 -25.62 -49.65 10.41
N SER A 19 -25.69 -49.05 11.61
CA SER A 19 -25.32 -47.65 11.84
C SER A 19 -23.84 -47.56 11.56
N ALA A 20 -23.47 -47.01 10.40
CA ALA A 20 -22.15 -46.52 10.16
C ALA A 20 -21.91 -45.41 11.19
N ILE A 21 -21.19 -45.72 12.24
CA ILE A 21 -20.59 -44.73 13.15
C ILE A 21 -19.57 -44.01 12.29
N GLY A 22 -19.99 -42.92 11.67
CA GLY A 22 -19.05 -41.96 11.09
C GLY A 22 -18.10 -41.54 12.20
N LYS A 23 -16.81 -41.65 11.97
CA LYS A 23 -15.81 -41.05 12.82
C LYS A 23 -16.21 -39.59 13.02
N GLN A 24 -16.66 -39.25 14.21
CA GLN A 24 -16.81 -37.85 14.62
C GLN A 24 -15.42 -37.28 14.61
N GLY A 25 -15.07 -36.51 13.55
CA GLY A 25 -13.86 -35.71 13.52
C GLY A 25 -13.85 -34.83 14.77
N THR A 26 -12.72 -34.71 15.39
CA THR A 26 -12.52 -33.80 16.54
C THR A 26 -12.82 -32.39 16.06
N THR A 27 -13.79 -31.72 16.70
CA THR A 27 -14.12 -30.32 16.40
C THR A 27 -12.92 -29.46 16.77
N ILE A 28 -12.38 -28.68 15.81
CA ILE A 28 -11.30 -27.73 16.07
C ILE A 28 -11.84 -26.62 16.97
N GLN A 29 -11.23 -26.45 18.13
CA GLN A 29 -11.45 -25.31 19.02
C GLN A 29 -10.13 -24.55 19.12
N ASN A 30 -10.15 -23.21 18.98
CA ASN A 30 -8.94 -22.37 18.98
C ASN A 30 -7.94 -22.72 17.86
N GLY A 31 -8.44 -23.10 16.68
CA GLY A 31 -7.63 -23.32 15.50
C GLY A 31 -6.79 -22.11 15.14
N GLU A 32 -5.69 -22.36 14.44
CA GLU A 32 -4.71 -21.34 14.05
C GLU A 32 -5.07 -20.73 12.70
N TYR A 33 -4.83 -19.42 12.56
CA TYR A 33 -4.97 -18.72 11.28
C TYR A 33 -3.84 -17.71 11.04
N THR A 34 -3.51 -17.53 9.78
CA THR A 34 -2.68 -16.45 9.27
C THR A 34 -3.54 -15.57 8.37
N TYR A 35 -3.33 -14.24 8.34
CA TYR A 35 -4.07 -13.38 7.44
C TYR A 35 -3.16 -12.64 6.46
N VAL A 36 -3.73 -12.26 5.32
CA VAL A 36 -3.03 -11.57 4.23
C VAL A 36 -3.46 -10.11 4.22
N VAL A 37 -2.47 -9.21 4.28
CA VAL A 37 -2.66 -7.76 4.16
C VAL A 37 -2.10 -7.30 2.82
N GLU A 38 -2.94 -6.66 2.03
CA GLU A 38 -2.54 -6.07 0.74
C GLU A 38 -2.78 -4.56 0.76
N GLY A 39 -1.91 -3.81 0.05
CA GLY A 39 -2.06 -2.36 -0.12
C GLY A 39 -3.00 -2.05 -1.28
N TYR A 40 -3.99 -1.20 -1.03
CA TYR A 40 -4.95 -0.67 -1.99
C TYR A 40 -4.80 0.83 -2.13
N ASP A 41 -5.52 1.44 -3.07
CA ASP A 41 -5.46 2.89 -3.30
C ASP A 41 -5.91 3.72 -2.08
N TRP A 42 -6.75 3.14 -1.22
CA TRP A 42 -7.23 3.75 0.03
C TRP A 42 -6.46 3.32 1.29
N GLY A 43 -5.40 2.55 1.15
CA GLY A 43 -4.61 2.00 2.26
C GLY A 43 -4.68 0.48 2.35
N PRO A 44 -4.17 -0.12 3.45
CA PRO A 44 -4.14 -1.56 3.62
C PRO A 44 -5.51 -2.17 3.95
N ALA A 45 -5.72 -3.40 3.46
CA ALA A 45 -6.86 -4.21 3.84
C ALA A 45 -6.47 -5.68 4.05
N VAL A 46 -7.15 -6.35 4.98
CA VAL A 46 -7.08 -7.80 5.15
C VAL A 46 -7.96 -8.44 4.07
N SER A 47 -7.32 -9.02 3.07
CA SER A 47 -7.98 -9.58 1.87
C SER A 47 -8.24 -11.07 1.95
N LYS A 48 -7.45 -11.80 2.76
CA LYS A 48 -7.58 -13.26 2.92
C LYS A 48 -7.28 -13.67 4.36
N VAL A 49 -7.83 -14.82 4.75
CA VAL A 49 -7.42 -15.55 5.95
C VAL A 49 -7.16 -17.00 5.58
N ILE A 50 -6.06 -17.55 6.09
CA ILE A 50 -5.58 -18.91 5.84
C ILE A 50 -5.76 -19.68 7.15
N LEU A 51 -6.60 -20.70 7.14
CA LEU A 51 -6.96 -21.52 8.29
C LEU A 51 -6.17 -22.83 8.27
N SER A 52 -5.61 -23.24 9.40
CA SER A 52 -5.03 -24.57 9.55
C SER A 52 -6.15 -25.63 9.65
N ALA A 53 -5.95 -26.78 9.05
CA ALA A 53 -6.83 -27.96 9.18
C ALA A 53 -6.05 -29.14 9.75
N ASP A 54 -6.66 -29.89 10.67
CA ASP A 54 -6.04 -31.07 11.29
C ASP A 54 -5.94 -32.25 10.31
N GLU A 55 -6.80 -32.27 9.30
CA GLU A 55 -6.85 -33.32 8.28
C GLU A 55 -6.68 -32.72 6.88
N THR A 56 -6.28 -33.55 5.93
CA THR A 56 -6.18 -33.16 4.52
C THR A 56 -7.58 -32.87 3.97
N VAL A 57 -7.74 -31.67 3.42
CA VAL A 57 -8.96 -31.18 2.79
C VAL A 57 -8.82 -31.21 1.26
N SER A 58 -9.83 -31.61 0.54
CA SER A 58 -9.88 -31.61 -0.94
C SER A 58 -11.01 -30.75 -1.52
N ALA A 59 -11.95 -30.32 -0.68
CA ALA A 59 -13.04 -29.44 -1.09
C ALA A 59 -13.47 -28.53 0.07
N VAL A 60 -13.93 -27.32 -0.26
CA VAL A 60 -14.43 -26.35 0.71
C VAL A 60 -15.60 -25.56 0.10
N ASN A 61 -16.60 -25.27 0.92
CA ASN A 61 -17.70 -24.41 0.53
C ASN A 61 -17.64 -23.10 1.34
N MET A 62 -17.54 -21.96 0.66
CA MET A 62 -17.44 -20.65 1.33
C MET A 62 -18.67 -20.32 2.20
N ALA A 63 -19.85 -20.84 1.86
CA ALA A 63 -21.08 -20.58 2.60
C ALA A 63 -21.08 -21.18 4.03
N ASP A 64 -20.17 -22.12 4.30
CA ASP A 64 -20.05 -22.75 5.61
C ASP A 64 -19.31 -21.87 6.63
N PHE A 65 -18.69 -20.75 6.18
CA PHE A 65 -17.84 -19.94 7.03
C PHE A 65 -18.45 -18.60 7.39
N VAL A 66 -18.30 -18.24 8.66
CA VAL A 66 -18.58 -16.90 9.21
C VAL A 66 -17.28 -16.34 9.75
N VAL A 67 -16.91 -15.15 9.29
CA VAL A 67 -15.74 -14.39 9.77
C VAL A 67 -16.23 -13.18 10.56
N TYR A 68 -15.81 -13.08 11.81
CA TYR A 68 -16.08 -11.95 12.68
C TYR A 68 -14.75 -11.28 13.05
N VAL A 69 -14.73 -9.96 13.07
CA VAL A 69 -13.53 -9.14 13.34
C VAL A 69 -13.78 -8.24 14.53
N GLU A 70 -12.77 -8.10 15.37
CA GLU A 70 -12.67 -7.09 16.42
C GLU A 70 -11.37 -6.30 16.24
N ARG A 71 -11.50 -4.97 16.28
CA ARG A 71 -10.38 -4.03 16.15
C ARG A 71 -10.28 -3.20 17.44
N SER A 72 -9.08 -3.11 17.98
CA SER A 72 -8.79 -2.27 19.13
C SER A 72 -7.44 -1.57 18.98
N SER A 73 -7.19 -0.52 19.73
CA SER A 73 -5.96 0.26 19.67
C SER A 73 -5.67 0.94 20.99
N GLU A 74 -4.38 1.02 21.34
CA GLU A 74 -3.88 1.78 22.47
C GLU A 74 -3.89 3.30 22.21
N CYS A 75 -3.96 3.72 20.95
CA CYS A 75 -3.98 5.13 20.53
C CYS A 75 -5.31 5.84 20.80
N GLY A 76 -6.37 5.09 21.08
CA GLY A 76 -7.69 5.64 21.34
C GLY A 76 -8.81 4.72 20.86
N GLU A 77 -10.03 5.11 21.15
CA GLU A 77 -11.22 4.35 20.80
C GLU A 77 -11.44 4.34 19.28
N ILE A 78 -11.72 3.17 18.73
CA ILE A 78 -12.20 3.01 17.35
C ILE A 78 -13.72 3.16 17.36
N PRO A 79 -14.33 3.99 16.48
CA PRO A 79 -15.80 4.13 16.43
C PRO A 79 -16.50 2.76 16.34
N ALA A 80 -17.58 2.60 17.10
CA ALA A 80 -18.24 1.30 17.30
C ALA A 80 -18.59 0.57 16.00
N ASP A 81 -19.03 1.31 14.98
CA ASP A 81 -19.36 0.76 13.64
C ASP A 81 -18.13 0.26 12.85
N TYR A 82 -16.93 0.67 13.29
CA TYR A 82 -15.65 0.29 12.66
C TYR A 82 -14.81 -0.63 13.55
N ALA A 83 -15.23 -0.80 14.82
CA ALA A 83 -14.47 -1.57 15.78
C ALA A 83 -14.72 -3.07 15.67
N ARG A 84 -15.90 -3.51 15.25
CA ARG A 84 -16.24 -4.94 15.18
C ARG A 84 -17.38 -5.22 14.22
N GLY A 85 -17.38 -6.43 13.67
CA GLY A 85 -18.47 -6.91 12.80
C GLY A 85 -18.07 -8.08 11.93
N LYS A 86 -19.02 -8.51 11.09
CA LYS A 86 -18.79 -9.60 10.14
C LYS A 86 -18.07 -9.11 8.90
N ARG A 87 -17.18 -9.96 8.36
CA ARG A 87 -16.56 -9.81 7.05
C ARG A 87 -17.18 -10.80 6.08
N ASN A 88 -17.51 -10.35 4.88
CA ASN A 88 -18.07 -11.21 3.84
C ASN A 88 -16.98 -12.07 3.22
N VAL A 89 -17.17 -13.40 3.24
CA VAL A 89 -16.38 -14.35 2.47
C VAL A 89 -16.94 -14.38 1.06
N ILE A 90 -16.11 -14.10 0.06
CA ILE A 90 -16.51 -14.03 -1.35
C ILE A 90 -15.98 -15.21 -2.17
N TYR A 91 -15.00 -15.94 -1.63
CA TYR A 91 -14.47 -17.16 -2.21
C TYR A 91 -13.73 -17.99 -1.14
N ALA A 92 -13.66 -19.32 -1.35
CA ALA A 92 -12.88 -20.22 -0.51
C ALA A 92 -12.22 -21.30 -1.38
N TYR A 93 -11.03 -21.73 -0.99
CA TYR A 93 -10.30 -22.80 -1.68
C TYR A 93 -9.32 -23.49 -0.75
N VAL A 94 -8.97 -24.74 -1.11
CA VAL A 94 -7.93 -25.50 -0.43
C VAL A 94 -6.57 -24.93 -0.81
N SER A 95 -5.69 -24.74 0.18
CA SER A 95 -4.42 -24.08 -0.03
C SER A 95 -3.26 -24.75 0.71
N ASP A 96 -2.06 -24.29 0.40
CA ASP A 96 -0.88 -24.49 1.23
C ASP A 96 -0.84 -23.44 2.37
N GLU A 97 0.21 -23.48 3.19
CA GLU A 97 0.45 -22.56 4.32
C GLU A 97 0.64 -21.10 3.89
N LYS A 98 0.98 -20.85 2.62
CA LYS A 98 1.16 -19.51 2.05
C LYS A 98 -0.09 -18.99 1.37
N GLY A 99 -1.18 -19.77 1.36
CA GLY A 99 -2.43 -19.42 0.69
C GLY A 99 -2.42 -19.66 -0.82
N ASN A 100 -1.45 -20.41 -1.36
CA ASN A 100 -1.47 -20.82 -2.76
C ASN A 100 -2.46 -21.96 -2.94
N ARG A 101 -3.27 -21.89 -4.01
CA ARG A 101 -4.27 -22.93 -4.29
C ARG A 101 -3.62 -24.25 -4.63
N VAL A 102 -4.12 -25.32 -4.02
CA VAL A 102 -3.73 -26.72 -4.28
C VAL A 102 -4.98 -27.59 -4.38
N ASP A 103 -4.86 -28.78 -4.97
CA ASP A 103 -5.99 -29.72 -5.09
C ASP A 103 -6.32 -30.39 -3.74
N GLN A 104 -5.32 -30.63 -2.91
CA GLN A 104 -5.43 -31.17 -1.56
C GLN A 104 -4.39 -30.52 -0.67
N GLY A 105 -4.73 -30.23 0.59
CA GLY A 105 -3.83 -29.59 1.54
C GLY A 105 -4.40 -29.52 2.94
N ASN A 106 -3.59 -29.05 3.87
CA ASN A 106 -3.94 -28.90 5.28
C ASN A 106 -4.30 -27.45 5.65
N HIS A 107 -4.64 -26.64 4.65
CA HIS A 107 -5.07 -25.26 4.86
C HIS A 107 -6.28 -24.92 3.98
N ILE A 108 -7.07 -23.98 4.47
CA ILE A 108 -8.22 -23.40 3.75
C ILE A 108 -8.00 -21.89 3.68
N THR A 109 -8.01 -21.34 2.49
CA THR A 109 -7.97 -19.89 2.31
C THR A 109 -9.37 -19.36 2.03
N LEU A 110 -9.80 -18.40 2.84
CA LEU A 110 -11.02 -17.61 2.64
C LEU A 110 -10.62 -16.24 2.08
N VAL A 111 -11.21 -15.87 0.95
CA VAL A 111 -11.06 -14.52 0.37
C VAL A 111 -12.16 -13.63 0.93
N LEU A 112 -11.77 -12.51 1.49
CA LEU A 112 -12.65 -11.55 2.14
C LEU A 112 -12.93 -10.35 1.22
N TYR A 113 -14.20 -9.94 1.16
CA TYR A 113 -14.54 -8.72 0.43
C TYR A 113 -13.82 -7.50 1.03
N VAL A 114 -13.21 -6.68 0.17
CA VAL A 114 -12.56 -5.42 0.53
C VAL A 114 -13.12 -4.29 -0.31
N ALA A 115 -13.25 -3.10 0.27
CA ALA A 115 -13.73 -1.92 -0.43
C ALA A 115 -13.27 -0.65 0.32
N PRO A 116 -13.14 0.49 -0.39
CA PRO A 116 -12.71 1.75 0.22
C PRO A 116 -13.65 2.27 1.30
N ASN A 117 -14.93 1.90 1.25
CA ASN A 117 -15.96 2.26 2.23
C ASN A 117 -16.21 1.17 3.28
N LEU A 118 -15.30 0.22 3.43
CA LEU A 118 -15.36 -0.87 4.42
C LEU A 118 -14.22 -0.75 5.44
N PRO A 119 -14.29 0.16 6.43
CA PRO A 119 -13.24 0.36 7.43
C PRO A 119 -12.84 -0.90 8.19
N LEU A 120 -13.78 -1.82 8.42
CA LEU A 120 -13.54 -3.13 9.04
C LEU A 120 -12.53 -3.98 8.27
N SER A 121 -12.24 -3.69 7.00
CA SER A 121 -11.22 -4.42 6.23
C SER A 121 -9.80 -3.96 6.55
N SER A 122 -9.64 -2.72 7.07
CA SER A 122 -8.32 -2.14 7.30
C SER A 122 -7.72 -2.60 8.63
N PRO A 123 -6.47 -3.07 8.64
CA PRO A 123 -5.71 -3.28 9.86
C PRO A 123 -5.07 -1.98 10.37
N PHE A 124 -5.33 -0.82 9.72
CA PHE A 124 -4.90 0.51 10.13
C PHE A 124 -6.07 1.33 10.66
N GLN A 125 -5.73 2.26 11.57
CA GLN A 125 -6.61 3.35 11.98
C GLN A 125 -5.82 4.66 11.91
N TYR A 126 -6.43 5.69 11.34
CA TYR A 126 -5.86 7.03 11.30
C TYR A 126 -6.27 7.83 12.54
N TYR A 127 -5.31 8.40 13.24
CA TYR A 127 -5.53 9.22 14.43
C TYR A 127 -5.11 10.68 14.21
N ARG A 128 -5.77 11.59 14.94
CA ARG A 128 -5.49 13.02 14.95
C ARG A 128 -5.53 13.54 16.38
N SER A 129 -4.68 13.02 17.25
CA SER A 129 -4.54 13.50 18.62
C SER A 129 -3.10 13.94 18.89
N GLU A 130 -2.89 14.67 19.98
CA GLU A 130 -1.54 15.10 20.39
C GLU A 130 -0.65 13.91 20.74
N THR A 131 -1.23 12.86 21.33
CA THR A 131 -0.50 11.68 21.78
C THR A 131 -0.36 10.60 20.70
N CYS A 132 -1.23 10.61 19.68
CA CYS A 132 -1.21 9.62 18.63
C CYS A 132 -1.69 10.24 17.31
N SER A 133 -0.83 10.30 16.32
CA SER A 133 -1.12 10.93 15.04
C SER A 133 -0.71 10.02 13.88
N GLY A 134 -1.47 10.11 12.78
CA GLY A 134 -1.21 9.34 11.55
C GLY A 134 -1.79 7.92 11.58
N ASN A 135 -1.35 7.12 10.62
CA ASN A 135 -1.74 5.72 10.48
C ASN A 135 -1.04 4.86 11.54
N LYS A 136 -1.80 4.01 12.20
CA LYS A 136 -1.30 3.06 13.20
C LYS A 136 -1.90 1.68 12.93
N TRP A 137 -1.11 0.63 13.12
CA TRP A 137 -1.62 -0.72 13.22
C TRP A 137 -2.60 -0.79 14.39
N VAL A 138 -3.69 -1.52 14.19
CA VAL A 138 -4.62 -1.89 15.25
C VAL A 138 -4.44 -3.35 15.61
N ASP A 139 -4.83 -3.72 16.82
CA ASP A 139 -5.03 -5.12 17.17
C ASP A 139 -6.24 -5.63 16.37
N TYR A 140 -5.99 -6.52 15.41
CA TYR A 140 -6.97 -7.00 14.42
C TYR A 140 -7.24 -8.48 14.65
N LYS A 141 -8.18 -8.79 15.54
CA LYS A 141 -8.53 -10.16 15.90
C LYS A 141 -9.67 -10.69 15.05
N MET A 142 -9.55 -11.95 14.63
CA MET A 142 -10.60 -12.64 13.90
C MET A 142 -11.08 -13.88 14.67
N THR A 143 -12.39 -14.10 14.63
CA THR A 143 -13.01 -15.36 14.96
C THR A 143 -13.64 -15.91 13.69
N ILE A 144 -13.16 -17.05 13.23
CA ILE A 144 -13.67 -17.74 12.05
C ILE A 144 -14.38 -19.00 12.53
N THR A 145 -15.61 -19.23 12.08
CA THR A 145 -16.40 -20.41 12.45
C THR A 145 -16.90 -21.11 11.20
N ASN A 146 -16.68 -22.41 11.11
CA ASN A 146 -17.39 -23.27 10.17
C ASN A 146 -18.72 -23.70 10.83
N THR A 147 -19.84 -23.23 10.31
CA THR A 147 -21.16 -23.42 10.89
C THR A 147 -21.72 -24.83 10.73
N VAL A 148 -21.12 -25.64 9.84
CA VAL A 148 -21.53 -27.03 9.60
C VAL A 148 -20.80 -27.99 10.54
N THR A 149 -19.48 -27.82 10.69
CA THR A 149 -18.64 -28.71 11.53
C THR A 149 -18.50 -28.22 12.98
N GLY A 150 -18.79 -26.94 13.23
CA GLY A 150 -18.55 -26.30 14.52
C GLY A 150 -17.08 -25.93 14.79
N ASN A 151 -16.19 -26.13 13.82
CA ASN A 151 -14.79 -25.75 13.95
C ASN A 151 -14.66 -24.24 14.10
N ALA A 152 -13.73 -23.81 14.96
CA ALA A 152 -13.44 -22.38 15.19
C ALA A 152 -11.93 -22.11 15.17
N TRP A 153 -11.53 -21.02 14.55
CA TRP A 153 -10.17 -20.51 14.49
C TRP A 153 -10.12 -19.12 15.13
N THR A 154 -9.32 -19.03 16.18
CA THR A 154 -9.23 -17.80 17.00
C THR A 154 -7.79 -17.40 17.32
N LYS A 155 -6.81 -18.29 17.04
CA LYS A 155 -5.39 -18.04 17.32
C LYS A 155 -4.68 -17.52 16.08
N GLU A 156 -4.35 -16.23 16.07
CA GLU A 156 -3.47 -15.64 15.05
C GLU A 156 -2.05 -16.20 15.21
N THR A 157 -1.45 -16.63 14.11
CA THR A 157 -0.06 -17.11 14.05
C THR A 157 0.85 -16.19 13.26
N GLY A 158 0.29 -15.21 12.53
CA GLY A 158 1.07 -14.25 11.79
C GLY A 158 0.30 -13.58 10.65
N ARG A 159 1.02 -12.79 9.87
CA ARG A 159 0.48 -12.10 8.70
C ARG A 159 1.43 -12.23 7.51
N ILE A 160 0.87 -12.30 6.32
CA ILE A 160 1.58 -12.27 5.03
C ILE A 160 1.27 -10.95 4.37
N MET A 161 2.30 -10.27 3.90
CA MET A 161 2.21 -8.98 3.22
C MET A 161 2.97 -9.07 1.88
N PRO A 162 2.36 -9.58 0.79
CA PRO A 162 3.07 -10.10 -0.38
C PRO A 162 4.11 -9.17 -1.03
N LEU A 163 3.84 -7.86 -1.11
CA LEU A 163 4.83 -6.90 -1.61
C LEU A 163 5.78 -6.40 -0.52
N ILE A 164 5.28 -6.24 0.71
CA ILE A 164 6.10 -5.77 1.83
C ILE A 164 7.17 -6.79 2.19
N ASP A 165 6.83 -8.09 2.15
CA ASP A 165 7.74 -9.20 2.46
C ASP A 165 8.94 -9.28 1.48
N ARG A 166 8.91 -8.50 0.38
CA ARG A 166 10.04 -8.34 -0.55
C ARG A 166 11.08 -7.31 -0.07
N PHE A 167 10.73 -6.50 0.94
CA PHE A 167 11.59 -5.44 1.47
C PHE A 167 12.38 -5.90 2.69
N ASP A 168 13.60 -5.38 2.82
CA ASP A 168 14.29 -5.34 4.10
C ASP A 168 13.72 -4.17 4.92
N LEU A 169 13.14 -4.50 6.07
CA LEU A 169 12.48 -3.56 6.99
C LEU A 169 13.39 -3.17 8.17
N SER A 170 14.60 -3.72 8.25
CA SER A 170 15.52 -3.53 9.38
C SER A 170 16.35 -2.26 9.30
N GLY A 171 16.19 -1.49 8.22
CA GLY A 171 16.98 -0.30 7.95
C GLY A 171 16.84 0.77 9.04
N SER A 172 17.97 1.29 9.52
CA SER A 172 18.03 2.39 10.49
C SER A 172 19.21 3.28 10.22
N PHE A 173 19.01 4.59 10.38
CA PHE A 173 20.06 5.61 10.22
C PHE A 173 19.91 6.67 11.29
N SER A 174 21.04 7.02 11.93
CA SER A 174 21.07 8.07 12.95
C SER A 174 22.08 9.16 12.59
N GLN A 175 21.66 10.42 12.76
CA GLN A 175 22.52 11.60 12.67
C GLN A 175 22.10 12.59 13.75
N GLY A 176 23.03 12.92 14.65
CA GLY A 176 22.71 13.71 15.83
C GLY A 176 21.62 13.03 16.66
N ASN A 177 20.56 13.76 16.98
CA ASN A 177 19.42 13.26 17.74
C ASN A 177 18.30 12.67 16.85
N ILE A 178 18.51 12.62 15.54
CA ILE A 178 17.51 12.10 14.60
C ILE A 178 17.86 10.65 14.26
N THR A 179 16.91 9.76 14.45
CA THR A 179 16.96 8.37 13.97
C THR A 179 15.78 8.12 13.05
N MET A 180 16.06 7.69 11.82
CA MET A 180 15.07 7.31 10.81
C MET A 180 15.13 5.81 10.61
N SER A 181 13.97 5.15 10.58
CA SER A 181 13.83 3.81 10.01
C SER A 181 13.67 3.92 8.49
N TYR A 182 13.95 2.86 7.77
CA TYR A 182 13.66 2.79 6.34
C TYR A 182 13.43 1.35 5.88
N ALA A 183 12.56 1.21 4.89
CA ALA A 183 12.46 -0.03 4.12
C ALA A 183 13.31 0.08 2.87
N SER A 184 13.91 -1.04 2.44
CA SER A 184 14.67 -1.08 1.20
C SER A 184 14.38 -2.37 0.41
N TYR A 185 14.35 -2.23 -0.92
CA TYR A 185 14.23 -3.33 -1.85
C TYR A 185 15.44 -3.35 -2.79
N LYS A 186 16.01 -4.53 -2.96
CA LYS A 186 17.10 -4.80 -3.91
C LYS A 186 16.58 -5.65 -5.06
N PRO A 187 16.69 -5.18 -6.32
CA PRO A 187 16.18 -5.93 -7.45
C PRO A 187 16.98 -7.21 -7.70
N GLN A 188 16.27 -8.24 -8.15
CA GLN A 188 16.90 -9.44 -8.71
C GLN A 188 17.13 -9.21 -10.22
N THR A 189 18.30 -8.72 -10.57
CA THR A 189 18.65 -8.39 -11.96
C THR A 189 20.05 -8.87 -12.29
N LYS A 190 20.31 -9.09 -13.58
CA LYS A 190 21.67 -9.39 -14.10
C LYS A 190 22.49 -8.12 -14.40
N ASN A 191 21.87 -6.94 -14.29
CA ASN A 191 22.54 -5.68 -14.53
C ASN A 191 23.60 -5.41 -13.46
N ALA A 192 24.78 -4.97 -13.86
CA ALA A 192 25.84 -4.56 -12.94
C ALA A 192 25.45 -3.30 -12.14
N LYS A 193 24.58 -2.47 -12.72
CA LYS A 193 24.10 -1.21 -12.16
C LYS A 193 22.60 -1.03 -12.43
N SER A 194 21.86 -0.67 -11.40
CA SER A 194 20.41 -0.41 -11.46
C SER A 194 20.08 0.95 -10.87
N PRO A 195 19.01 1.61 -11.32
CA PRO A 195 18.59 2.88 -10.74
C PRO A 195 18.11 2.73 -9.30
N LEU A 196 17.98 3.85 -8.60
CA LEU A 196 17.39 3.96 -7.27
C LEU A 196 16.14 4.82 -7.33
N ILE A 197 15.02 4.28 -6.88
CA ILE A 197 13.75 4.96 -6.67
C ILE A 197 13.64 5.28 -5.17
N ILE A 198 13.50 6.55 -4.81
CA ILE A 198 13.30 7.01 -3.43
C ILE A 198 11.88 7.53 -3.31
N TRP A 199 11.11 6.99 -2.35
CA TRP A 199 9.77 7.47 -2.06
C TRP A 199 9.67 8.05 -0.65
N LEU A 200 9.20 9.28 -0.55
CA LEU A 200 8.98 10.01 0.69
C LEU A 200 7.47 10.07 1.00
N HIS A 201 7.12 9.55 2.15
CA HIS A 201 5.72 9.35 2.58
C HIS A 201 5.01 10.65 2.93
N GLY A 202 3.67 10.60 3.01
CA GLY A 202 2.82 11.68 3.48
C GLY A 202 2.89 11.93 4.99
N GLY A 203 2.18 12.94 5.47
CA GLY A 203 2.19 13.31 6.90
C GLY A 203 1.56 12.28 7.83
N GLY A 204 0.78 11.35 7.28
CA GLY A 204 0.13 10.28 8.05
C GLY A 204 0.98 9.06 8.34
N GLU A 205 2.18 8.94 7.76
CA GLU A 205 2.99 7.72 7.77
C GLU A 205 4.30 7.87 8.58
N GLY A 206 4.44 8.97 9.34
CA GLY A 206 5.59 9.16 10.24
C GLY A 206 5.59 8.17 11.40
N GLY A 207 6.81 7.85 11.89
CA GLY A 207 6.99 6.89 12.98
C GLY A 207 8.29 6.09 12.87
N ILE A 208 8.27 4.89 13.41
CA ILE A 208 9.42 3.97 13.47
C ILE A 208 9.07 2.56 12.93
N ASP A 209 7.96 2.41 12.26
CA ASP A 209 7.52 1.17 11.63
C ASP A 209 7.48 1.37 10.10
N PRO A 210 8.49 0.91 9.35
CA PRO A 210 8.63 1.15 7.92
C PRO A 210 7.57 0.41 7.07
N THR A 211 6.76 -0.47 7.65
CA THR A 211 5.62 -1.06 6.95
C THR A 211 4.51 -0.03 6.69
N ILE A 212 4.40 0.99 7.55
CA ILE A 212 3.35 2.02 7.45
C ILE A 212 3.49 2.85 6.17
N PRO A 213 4.66 3.43 5.80
CA PRO A 213 4.82 4.12 4.51
C PRO A 213 4.57 3.21 3.30
N LEU A 214 4.97 1.96 3.38
CA LEU A 214 4.80 1.01 2.28
C LEU A 214 3.34 0.66 2.01
N LEU A 215 2.52 0.58 3.07
CA LEU A 215 1.09 0.24 2.99
C LEU A 215 0.19 1.48 2.88
N GLY A 216 0.47 2.52 3.67
CA GLY A 216 -0.41 3.69 3.79
C GLY A 216 -0.58 4.46 2.49
N ASN A 217 0.50 4.67 1.75
CA ASN A 217 0.47 5.28 0.42
C ASN A 217 0.70 4.27 -0.72
N ARG A 218 0.69 2.98 -0.44
CA ARG A 218 0.96 1.92 -1.41
C ARG A 218 2.36 2.00 -2.05
N ALA A 219 3.35 2.57 -1.36
CA ALA A 219 4.71 2.72 -1.88
C ALA A 219 5.40 1.38 -2.17
N ALA A 220 4.97 0.27 -1.54
CA ALA A 220 5.42 -1.08 -1.87
C ALA A 220 5.26 -1.42 -3.36
N ASN A 221 4.35 -0.76 -4.08
CA ASN A 221 4.13 -1.00 -5.50
C ASN A 221 5.36 -0.73 -6.37
N TYR A 222 6.31 0.10 -5.93
CA TYR A 222 7.58 0.29 -6.63
C TYR A 222 8.43 -0.99 -6.70
N ALA A 223 8.22 -1.97 -5.82
CA ALA A 223 8.84 -3.28 -5.89
C ALA A 223 7.99 -4.33 -6.66
N SER A 224 6.82 -3.96 -7.18
CA SER A 224 5.99 -4.87 -7.99
C SER A 224 6.64 -5.11 -9.37
N ASP A 225 6.36 -6.26 -9.94
CA ASP A 225 6.88 -6.63 -11.26
C ASP A 225 6.35 -5.68 -12.33
N ASP A 226 5.12 -5.16 -12.17
CA ASP A 226 4.50 -4.17 -13.06
C ASP A 226 5.27 -2.85 -13.15
N ILE A 227 5.97 -2.44 -12.08
CA ILE A 227 6.80 -1.24 -12.07
C ILE A 227 8.25 -1.58 -12.37
N GLN A 228 8.78 -2.65 -11.82
CA GLN A 228 10.19 -3.04 -11.98
C GLN A 228 10.58 -3.29 -13.45
N VAL A 229 9.65 -3.73 -14.29
CA VAL A 229 9.86 -3.99 -15.73
C VAL A 229 10.32 -2.74 -16.49
N TYR A 230 9.88 -1.55 -16.11
CA TYR A 230 10.28 -0.30 -16.77
C TYR A 230 11.76 0.06 -16.56
N PHE A 231 12.34 -0.43 -15.47
CA PHE A 231 13.71 -0.10 -15.04
C PHE A 231 14.69 -1.26 -15.28
N ASP A 232 14.20 -2.41 -15.78
CA ASP A 232 14.95 -3.66 -15.81
C ASP A 232 15.58 -3.98 -14.42
N GLY A 233 14.78 -3.73 -13.39
CA GLY A 233 15.16 -3.81 -11.99
C GLY A 233 15.69 -2.48 -11.40
N ALA A 234 15.05 -1.98 -10.36
CA ALA A 234 15.42 -0.78 -9.62
C ALA A 234 15.50 -1.06 -8.12
N TYR A 235 16.50 -0.49 -7.44
CA TYR A 235 16.47 -0.38 -5.98
C TYR A 235 15.32 0.52 -5.56
N VAL A 236 14.70 0.22 -4.42
CA VAL A 236 13.71 1.11 -3.80
C VAL A 236 14.15 1.43 -2.39
N LEU A 237 14.10 2.71 -2.03
CA LEU A 237 14.36 3.20 -0.69
C LEU A 237 13.16 4.01 -0.21
N ALA A 238 12.54 3.59 0.88
CA ALA A 238 11.43 4.26 1.52
C ALA A 238 11.80 4.66 2.96
N PRO A 239 12.43 5.82 3.15
CA PRO A 239 12.73 6.35 4.48
C PRO A 239 11.45 6.72 5.22
N GLN A 240 11.46 6.54 6.54
CA GLN A 240 10.38 7.00 7.43
C GLN A 240 10.94 8.02 8.42
N CYS A 241 10.41 9.25 8.39
CA CYS A 241 10.75 10.22 9.42
C CYS A 241 9.96 9.95 10.71
N PRO A 242 10.53 10.26 11.87
CA PRO A 242 9.88 9.97 13.16
C PRO A 242 8.54 10.68 13.36
N SER A 243 8.35 11.86 12.77
CA SER A 243 7.11 12.63 12.86
C SER A 243 6.54 12.94 11.46
N ARG A 244 6.96 13.99 10.83
CA ARG A 244 6.56 14.46 9.49
C ARG A 244 7.69 15.27 8.85
N TRP A 245 7.87 15.16 7.55
CA TRP A 245 8.95 15.86 6.84
C TRP A 245 8.90 17.39 6.97
N MET A 246 7.73 17.95 7.18
CA MET A 246 7.48 19.37 7.36
C MET A 246 7.61 19.84 8.82
N ASP A 247 8.22 19.07 9.70
CA ASP A 247 8.41 19.44 11.12
C ASP A 247 9.47 20.52 11.27
N ALA A 248 9.08 21.69 11.78
CA ALA A 248 10.00 22.81 12.03
C ALA A 248 10.76 22.69 13.38
N GLY A 249 10.55 21.60 14.15
CA GLY A 249 11.22 21.35 15.42
C GLY A 249 10.68 22.13 16.63
N ASN A 250 9.66 22.96 16.42
CA ASN A 250 9.04 23.81 17.45
C ASN A 250 7.56 23.50 17.64
N GLY A 251 7.10 22.30 17.21
CA GLY A 251 5.70 21.89 17.25
C GLY A 251 4.85 22.37 16.07
N THR A 252 5.42 23.20 15.15
CA THR A 252 4.72 23.66 13.94
C THR A 252 5.17 22.92 12.70
N SER A 253 4.42 23.10 11.61
CA SER A 253 4.82 22.61 10.28
C SER A 253 5.30 23.78 9.44
N THR A 254 6.34 23.53 8.61
CA THR A 254 6.78 24.44 7.55
C THR A 254 6.18 24.03 6.20
N SER A 255 5.96 25.01 5.32
CA SER A 255 5.67 24.79 3.89
C SER A 255 6.71 25.52 3.02
N GLY A 256 7.91 25.75 3.58
CA GLY A 256 9.01 26.44 2.96
C GLY A 256 9.37 27.78 3.61
N GLN A 257 8.55 28.31 4.55
CA GLN A 257 8.81 29.57 5.25
C GLN A 257 9.94 29.48 6.30
N THR A 258 10.21 28.29 6.81
CA THR A 258 11.28 27.97 7.75
C THR A 258 11.90 26.63 7.39
N ASP A 259 13.06 26.34 7.94
CA ASP A 259 13.68 25.01 7.79
C ASP A 259 12.88 23.94 8.54
N ASP A 260 12.91 22.74 8.00
CA ASP A 260 12.53 21.52 8.69
C ASP A 260 13.76 20.88 9.37
N ILE A 261 13.50 19.99 10.32
CA ILE A 261 14.58 19.34 11.11
C ILE A 261 15.15 18.08 10.44
N TYR A 262 14.53 17.54 9.38
CA TYR A 262 14.87 16.22 8.83
C TYR A 262 15.71 16.26 7.57
N PHE A 263 15.79 17.36 6.87
CA PHE A 263 16.42 17.50 5.56
C PHE A 263 17.87 16.98 5.52
N GLU A 264 18.71 17.47 6.45
CA GLU A 264 20.13 17.10 6.48
C GLU A 264 20.35 15.61 6.79
N ALA A 265 19.57 15.07 7.74
CA ALA A 265 19.65 13.66 8.11
C ALA A 265 19.13 12.76 6.97
N LEU A 266 18.07 13.17 6.26
CA LEU A 266 17.57 12.43 5.10
C LEU A 266 18.60 12.40 3.97
N MET A 267 19.22 13.53 3.63
CA MET A 267 20.22 13.56 2.56
C MET A 267 21.47 12.73 2.92
N ALA A 268 21.87 12.75 4.20
CA ALA A 268 22.96 11.91 4.69
C ALA A 268 22.63 10.41 4.61
N LEU A 269 21.38 10.02 4.98
CA LEU A 269 20.87 8.66 4.80
C LEU A 269 20.94 8.24 3.33
N ILE A 270 20.43 9.06 2.41
CA ILE A 270 20.43 8.76 0.97
C ILE A 270 21.87 8.53 0.47
N LYS A 271 22.81 9.44 0.81
CA LYS A 271 24.22 9.32 0.41
C LYS A 271 24.85 8.04 0.98
N LYS A 272 24.61 7.74 2.26
CA LYS A 272 25.09 6.52 2.90
C LYS A 272 24.54 5.27 2.20
N TYR A 273 23.23 5.20 1.98
CA TYR A 273 22.59 4.07 1.31
C TYR A 273 23.19 3.83 -0.09
N VAL A 274 23.39 4.88 -0.88
CA VAL A 274 24.01 4.78 -2.21
C VAL A 274 25.45 4.29 -2.11
N SER A 275 26.24 4.76 -1.14
CA SER A 275 27.63 4.34 -0.97
C SER A 275 27.77 2.88 -0.53
N GLU A 276 26.82 2.36 0.25
CA GLU A 276 26.81 0.98 0.76
C GLU A 276 26.24 -0.02 -0.24
N ASN A 277 25.56 0.48 -1.29
CA ASN A 277 24.97 -0.35 -2.33
C ASN A 277 25.65 -0.11 -3.71
N PRO A 278 26.82 -0.69 -3.96
CA PRO A 278 27.60 -0.45 -5.17
C PRO A 278 26.90 -0.86 -6.46
N GLY A 279 25.81 -1.64 -6.40
CA GLY A 279 24.94 -1.96 -7.53
C GLY A 279 24.04 -0.80 -7.97
N ILE A 280 23.94 0.29 -7.20
CA ILE A 280 23.17 1.47 -7.60
C ILE A 280 23.93 2.27 -8.66
N ASP A 281 23.22 2.69 -9.71
CA ASP A 281 23.72 3.64 -10.70
C ASP A 281 23.55 5.07 -10.17
N ALA A 282 24.64 5.68 -9.75
CA ALA A 282 24.64 7.06 -9.22
C ALA A 282 24.18 8.12 -10.24
N LYS A 283 24.07 7.77 -11.54
CA LYS A 283 23.51 8.65 -12.56
C LYS A 283 21.98 8.52 -12.68
N ARG A 284 21.38 7.50 -12.08
CA ARG A 284 19.94 7.23 -12.17
C ARG A 284 19.33 7.11 -10.79
N ILE A 285 19.34 8.21 -10.02
CA ILE A 285 18.71 8.32 -8.70
C ILE A 285 17.49 9.22 -8.84
N TYR A 286 16.33 8.69 -8.53
CA TYR A 286 15.05 9.38 -8.64
C TYR A 286 14.45 9.61 -7.25
N VAL A 287 13.93 10.81 -7.01
CA VAL A 287 13.29 11.14 -5.74
C VAL A 287 11.88 11.66 -5.97
N GLY A 288 10.96 11.13 -5.18
CA GLY A 288 9.57 11.54 -5.19
C GLY A 288 8.88 11.30 -3.87
N GLY A 289 7.67 11.80 -3.78
CA GLY A 289 6.86 11.65 -2.58
C GLY A 289 5.51 12.33 -2.73
N CYS A 290 4.66 12.17 -1.73
CA CYS A 290 3.34 12.78 -1.71
C CYS A 290 3.16 13.72 -0.52
N SER A 291 2.42 14.82 -0.70
CA SER A 291 2.04 15.72 0.39
C SER A 291 3.28 16.22 1.16
N ASN A 292 3.43 15.85 2.40
CA ASN A 292 4.62 16.07 3.22
C ASN A 292 5.92 15.58 2.54
N GLY A 293 5.89 14.38 1.95
CA GLY A 293 6.99 13.84 1.16
C GLY A 293 7.20 14.58 -0.15
N GLY A 294 6.13 15.14 -0.73
CA GLY A 294 6.21 16.03 -1.87
C GLY A 294 6.96 17.33 -1.55
N TYR A 295 6.70 17.91 -0.37
CA TYR A 295 7.49 19.04 0.16
C TYR A 295 8.97 18.69 0.25
N MET A 296 9.32 17.60 0.92
CA MET A 296 10.69 17.19 1.13
C MET A 296 11.40 16.81 -0.18
N SER A 297 10.68 16.16 -1.12
CA SER A 297 11.23 15.88 -2.45
C SER A 297 11.59 17.15 -3.19
N MET A 298 10.69 18.15 -3.18
CA MET A 298 10.96 19.45 -3.79
C MET A 298 12.17 20.14 -3.14
N ARG A 299 12.26 20.12 -1.81
CA ARG A 299 13.40 20.69 -1.10
C ARG A 299 14.73 20.03 -1.49
N LEU A 300 14.75 18.69 -1.59
CA LEU A 300 15.93 17.96 -2.05
C LEU A 300 16.35 18.36 -3.47
N LEU A 301 15.39 18.55 -4.38
CA LEU A 301 15.68 18.99 -5.75
C LEU A 301 16.22 20.44 -5.81
N LEU A 302 15.68 21.33 -4.97
CA LEU A 302 16.14 22.73 -4.90
C LEU A 302 17.57 22.84 -4.35
N GLU A 303 17.90 22.07 -3.32
CA GLU A 303 19.20 22.14 -2.64
C GLU A 303 20.30 21.28 -3.30
N TYR A 304 19.90 20.17 -3.96
CA TYR A 304 20.82 19.23 -4.62
C TYR A 304 20.43 18.96 -6.09
N PRO A 305 20.31 19.99 -6.94
CA PRO A 305 19.81 19.83 -8.31
C PRO A 305 20.67 18.92 -9.19
N ALA A 306 21.98 18.78 -8.87
CA ALA A 306 22.89 17.90 -9.61
C ALA A 306 22.97 16.47 -9.05
N TYR A 307 22.28 16.16 -7.94
CA TYR A 307 22.38 14.83 -7.32
C TYR A 307 21.36 13.85 -7.92
N PHE A 308 20.15 14.31 -8.21
CA PHE A 308 19.05 13.49 -8.72
C PHE A 308 18.93 13.54 -10.24
N ALA A 309 18.57 12.43 -10.86
CA ALA A 309 18.33 12.35 -12.29
C ALA A 309 16.92 12.80 -12.66
N ALA A 310 15.95 12.62 -11.76
CA ALA A 310 14.60 13.13 -11.92
C ALA A 310 13.87 13.28 -10.56
N GLY A 311 12.86 14.16 -10.55
CA GLY A 311 11.84 14.28 -9.52
C GLY A 311 10.48 13.79 -10.00
N TYR A 312 9.69 13.14 -9.12
CA TYR A 312 8.32 12.71 -9.40
C TYR A 312 7.43 12.96 -8.18
N ILE A 313 6.72 14.08 -8.19
CA ILE A 313 6.10 14.69 -7.00
C ILE A 313 4.58 14.68 -7.12
N SER A 314 3.90 14.11 -6.11
CA SER A 314 2.45 14.12 -6.01
C SER A 314 1.99 15.00 -4.85
N ALA A 315 0.88 15.71 -5.03
CA ALA A 315 0.24 16.54 -4.00
C ALA A 315 1.25 17.45 -3.29
N LEU A 316 1.97 18.29 -4.05
CA LEU A 316 3.06 19.14 -3.56
C LEU A 316 2.62 20.04 -2.40
N ALA A 317 3.27 19.89 -1.23
CA ALA A 317 2.99 20.69 -0.04
C ALA A 317 3.93 21.91 0.15
N TYR A 318 4.86 22.13 -0.77
CA TYR A 318 5.74 23.30 -0.77
C TYR A 318 5.02 24.52 -1.39
N GLN A 319 4.88 25.61 -0.64
CA GLN A 319 4.23 26.80 -1.19
C GLN A 319 5.16 27.57 -2.13
N SER A 320 4.68 27.91 -3.32
CA SER A 320 5.44 28.55 -4.36
C SER A 320 6.06 29.89 -3.96
N GLN A 321 5.39 30.62 -3.07
CA GLN A 321 5.88 31.93 -2.59
C GLN A 321 7.19 31.83 -1.78
N TYR A 322 7.51 30.66 -1.26
CA TYR A 322 8.74 30.42 -0.51
C TYR A 322 9.89 29.82 -1.36
N ILE A 323 9.66 29.64 -2.66
CA ILE A 323 10.67 29.24 -3.63
C ILE A 323 11.14 30.49 -4.36
N SER A 324 12.41 30.87 -4.22
CA SER A 324 12.97 32.02 -4.93
C SER A 324 13.10 31.78 -6.44
N ASP A 325 13.18 32.85 -7.22
CA ASP A 325 13.40 32.74 -8.67
C ASP A 325 14.78 32.15 -8.99
N ALA A 326 15.77 32.39 -8.15
CA ALA A 326 17.10 31.75 -8.26
C ALA A 326 17.02 30.23 -8.12
N GLN A 327 16.22 29.73 -7.16
CA GLN A 327 15.98 28.29 -7.00
C GLN A 327 15.23 27.70 -8.20
N ILE A 328 14.20 28.38 -8.73
CA ILE A 328 13.51 27.97 -9.97
C ILE A 328 14.52 27.88 -11.14
N GLN A 329 15.37 28.87 -11.30
CA GLN A 329 16.40 28.85 -12.35
C GLN A 329 17.41 27.69 -12.17
N SER A 330 17.78 27.32 -10.95
CA SER A 330 18.73 26.25 -10.67
C SER A 330 18.21 24.87 -11.08
N ILE A 331 16.88 24.63 -11.01
CA ILE A 331 16.25 23.34 -11.32
C ILE A 331 15.56 23.27 -12.68
N LYS A 332 15.53 24.35 -13.49
CA LYS A 332 14.81 24.37 -14.77
C LYS A 332 15.21 23.31 -15.79
N ASN A 333 16.45 22.79 -15.67
CA ASN A 333 16.95 21.73 -16.54
C ASN A 333 16.83 20.33 -15.91
N LEU A 334 16.38 20.23 -14.65
CA LEU A 334 16.17 18.97 -13.97
C LEU A 334 14.83 18.37 -14.45
N PRO A 335 14.81 17.10 -14.87
CA PRO A 335 13.56 16.40 -15.20
C PRO A 335 12.65 16.31 -13.99
N ILE A 336 11.40 16.83 -14.09
CA ILE A 336 10.43 16.76 -13.00
C ILE A 336 9.05 16.42 -13.57
N TRP A 337 8.35 15.48 -12.92
CA TRP A 337 6.95 15.20 -13.21
C TRP A 337 6.09 15.44 -11.97
N PHE A 338 5.20 16.41 -12.05
CA PHE A 338 4.21 16.71 -11.01
C PHE A 338 2.91 15.96 -11.27
N VAL A 339 2.22 15.57 -10.20
CA VAL A 339 0.90 14.94 -10.25
C VAL A 339 0.02 15.56 -9.17
N GLN A 340 -1.13 16.09 -9.53
CA GLN A 340 -2.06 16.73 -8.59
C GLN A 340 -3.49 16.64 -9.11
N SER A 341 -4.48 16.82 -8.24
CA SER A 341 -5.87 17.03 -8.66
C SER A 341 -6.35 18.46 -8.38
N GLU A 342 -7.28 18.95 -9.17
CA GLU A 342 -7.87 20.29 -9.07
C GLU A 342 -8.66 20.47 -7.76
N ASP A 343 -9.26 19.40 -7.26
CA ASP A 343 -10.08 19.40 -6.06
C ASP A 343 -9.32 19.05 -4.76
N ASP A 344 -7.98 19.06 -4.79
CA ASP A 344 -7.16 18.90 -3.57
C ASP A 344 -7.34 20.11 -2.65
N ARG A 345 -7.95 19.87 -1.48
CA ARG A 345 -8.18 20.90 -0.45
C ARG A 345 -7.13 20.88 0.66
N THR A 346 -6.19 19.95 0.61
CA THR A 346 -5.11 19.81 1.61
C THR A 346 -3.85 20.53 1.17
N THR A 347 -3.41 20.28 -0.07
CA THR A 347 -2.29 20.99 -0.70
C THR A 347 -2.85 21.73 -1.91
N VAL A 348 -3.44 22.91 -1.65
CA VAL A 348 -4.17 23.71 -2.63
C VAL A 348 -3.29 23.99 -3.86
N PRO A 349 -3.64 23.49 -5.06
CA PRO A 349 -2.78 23.54 -6.24
C PRO A 349 -2.40 24.97 -6.65
N GLU A 350 -3.30 25.94 -6.49
CA GLU A 350 -3.12 27.34 -6.88
C GLU A 350 -2.07 28.07 -6.04
N SER A 351 -1.72 27.55 -4.86
CA SER A 351 -0.66 28.11 -4.01
C SER A 351 0.63 27.29 -4.02
N THR A 352 0.59 26.09 -4.58
CA THR A 352 1.69 25.11 -4.56
C THR A 352 2.16 24.76 -5.96
N VAL A 353 1.69 23.66 -6.53
CA VAL A 353 2.22 23.07 -7.77
C VAL A 353 1.97 23.91 -9.01
N VAL A 354 0.79 24.53 -9.16
CA VAL A 354 0.44 25.31 -10.37
C VAL A 354 1.40 26.46 -10.59
N PRO A 355 1.63 27.38 -9.62
CA PRO A 355 2.58 28.46 -9.83
C PRO A 355 4.04 27.97 -9.91
N VAL A 356 4.41 26.89 -9.24
CA VAL A 356 5.75 26.29 -9.38
C VAL A 356 5.97 25.83 -10.82
N TYR A 357 5.04 25.07 -11.38
CA TYR A 357 5.08 24.61 -12.77
C TYR A 357 5.14 25.79 -13.75
N GLN A 358 4.27 26.79 -13.60
CA GLN A 358 4.23 27.96 -14.47
C GLN A 358 5.56 28.74 -14.45
N ARG A 359 6.16 28.92 -13.27
CA ARG A 359 7.48 29.59 -13.11
C ARG A 359 8.59 28.78 -13.77
N LEU A 360 8.58 27.44 -13.66
CA LEU A 360 9.55 26.58 -14.35
C LEU A 360 9.40 26.69 -15.87
N MET A 361 8.19 26.68 -16.40
CA MET A 361 7.94 26.88 -17.83
C MET A 361 8.38 28.26 -18.31
N ALA A 362 8.11 29.32 -17.55
CA ALA A 362 8.58 30.68 -17.84
C ALA A 362 10.11 30.81 -17.79
N ALA A 363 10.78 30.02 -16.93
CA ALA A 363 12.23 29.93 -16.88
C ALA A 363 12.85 29.15 -18.06
N GLY A 364 12.04 28.55 -18.92
CA GLY A 364 12.45 27.80 -20.11
C GLY A 364 12.71 26.31 -19.83
N ALA A 365 12.10 25.73 -18.81
CA ALA A 365 12.17 24.28 -18.56
C ALA A 365 11.63 23.49 -19.75
N LYS A 366 12.35 22.40 -20.13
CA LYS A 366 12.00 21.59 -21.32
C LYS A 366 11.56 20.16 -20.98
N ASN A 367 11.88 19.70 -19.78
CA ASN A 367 11.59 18.33 -19.32
C ASN A 367 10.92 18.37 -17.95
N VAL A 368 9.92 19.26 -17.84
CA VAL A 368 9.07 19.39 -16.66
C VAL A 368 7.63 19.16 -17.12
N HIS A 369 6.99 18.18 -16.53
CA HIS A 369 5.64 17.73 -16.87
C HIS A 369 4.72 17.86 -15.68
N PHE A 370 3.41 18.01 -15.92
CA PHE A 370 2.42 18.09 -14.87
C PHE A 370 1.12 17.42 -15.30
N THR A 371 0.85 16.24 -14.75
CA THR A 371 -0.47 15.61 -14.93
C THR A 371 -1.44 16.18 -13.90
N TYR A 372 -2.44 16.91 -14.39
CA TYR A 372 -3.42 17.62 -13.56
C TYR A 372 -4.79 17.00 -13.75
N TYR A 373 -5.24 16.23 -12.76
CA TYR A 373 -6.52 15.55 -12.79
C TYR A 373 -7.63 16.45 -12.25
N LYS A 374 -8.84 16.30 -12.76
CA LYS A 374 -10.00 16.99 -12.22
C LYS A 374 -10.37 16.45 -10.82
N HIS A 375 -10.33 15.13 -10.67
CA HIS A 375 -10.65 14.39 -9.46
C HIS A 375 -9.72 13.19 -9.33
N VAL A 376 -9.64 12.62 -8.12
CA VAL A 376 -9.06 11.29 -7.92
C VAL A 376 -10.19 10.27 -7.92
N THR A 377 -10.14 9.29 -8.83
CA THR A 377 -11.20 8.30 -9.05
C THR A 377 -10.70 6.88 -8.83
N ASP A 378 -11.63 5.93 -8.75
CA ASP A 378 -11.30 4.50 -8.73
C ASP A 378 -10.74 4.06 -10.09
N ILE A 379 -9.42 3.91 -10.16
CA ILE A 379 -8.70 3.50 -11.37
C ILE A 379 -8.85 2.02 -11.71
N THR A 380 -9.40 1.21 -10.78
CA THR A 380 -9.60 -0.22 -10.97
C THR A 380 -10.90 -0.55 -11.67
N GLY A 381 -11.88 0.32 -11.58
CA GLY A 381 -13.25 0.12 -12.07
C GLY A 381 -14.12 -0.78 -11.19
N PHE A 382 -13.55 -1.41 -10.14
CA PHE A 382 -14.28 -2.35 -9.29
C PHE A 382 -15.27 -1.67 -8.33
N TYR A 383 -15.05 -0.41 -7.99
CA TYR A 383 -15.85 0.32 -6.99
C TYR A 383 -16.69 1.43 -7.59
N GLY A 384 -16.70 1.55 -8.92
CA GLY A 384 -17.51 2.54 -9.62
C GLY A 384 -16.73 3.33 -10.68
N GLY A 385 -15.42 3.13 -10.81
CA GLY A 385 -14.59 3.76 -11.81
C GLY A 385 -14.59 5.29 -11.67
N GLU A 386 -14.82 6.01 -12.76
CA GLU A 386 -14.86 7.47 -12.78
C GLU A 386 -15.99 8.07 -11.92
N ASN A 387 -17.01 7.28 -11.56
CA ASN A 387 -18.11 7.73 -10.71
C ASN A 387 -17.82 7.58 -9.21
N TYR A 388 -16.74 6.91 -8.84
CA TYR A 388 -16.29 6.78 -7.45
C TYR A 388 -15.14 7.73 -7.19
N LEU A 389 -15.38 8.78 -6.40
CA LEU A 389 -14.39 9.80 -6.10
C LEU A 389 -13.70 9.49 -4.78
N TYR A 390 -12.37 9.41 -4.83
CA TYR A 390 -11.53 9.47 -3.64
C TYR A 390 -11.34 10.92 -3.16
N ASN A 391 -10.66 11.09 -2.06
CA ASN A 391 -10.20 12.40 -1.64
C ASN A 391 -9.24 12.97 -2.70
N GLY A 392 -9.50 14.19 -3.18
CA GLY A 392 -8.68 14.85 -4.20
C GLY A 392 -7.19 14.94 -3.84
N HIS A 393 -6.88 14.93 -2.55
CA HIS A 393 -5.49 14.89 -2.09
C HIS A 393 -4.71 13.63 -2.49
N TRP A 394 -5.38 12.53 -2.86
CA TRP A 394 -4.74 11.23 -3.08
C TRP A 394 -4.23 11.03 -4.51
N SER A 395 -3.78 12.08 -5.19
CA SER A 395 -3.29 11.99 -6.57
C SER A 395 -2.12 11.03 -6.78
N TRP A 396 -1.42 10.61 -5.73
CA TRP A 396 -0.41 9.54 -5.78
C TRP A 396 -0.95 8.18 -6.22
N VAL A 397 -2.27 7.95 -6.13
CA VAL A 397 -2.95 6.75 -6.65
C VAL A 397 -2.61 6.54 -8.13
N TYR A 398 -2.69 7.59 -8.92
CA TYR A 398 -2.33 7.53 -10.35
C TYR A 398 -0.85 7.31 -10.58
N LEU A 399 -0.01 7.91 -9.74
CA LEU A 399 1.44 7.78 -9.84
C LEU A 399 1.88 6.34 -9.56
N HIS A 400 1.42 5.75 -8.45
CA HIS A 400 1.77 4.37 -8.07
C HIS A 400 1.23 3.32 -9.05
N ALA A 401 0.10 3.61 -9.70
CA ALA A 401 -0.48 2.74 -10.71
C ALA A 401 0.08 2.98 -12.13
N ASN A 402 1.08 3.88 -12.29
CA ASN A 402 1.67 4.25 -13.57
C ASN A 402 0.62 4.74 -14.59
N LYS A 403 -0.37 5.53 -14.14
CA LYS A 403 -1.47 6.05 -14.98
C LYS A 403 -1.23 7.49 -15.46
N CYS A 404 -0.17 8.17 -15.02
CA CYS A 404 0.17 9.51 -15.46
C CYS A 404 0.78 9.45 -16.87
N ILE A 405 0.11 10.07 -17.84
CA ILE A 405 0.48 10.08 -19.26
C ILE A 405 0.44 11.51 -19.82
N ASN A 406 -0.52 12.32 -19.39
CA ASN A 406 -0.79 13.62 -19.99
C ASN A 406 -0.06 14.74 -19.23
N ASP A 407 0.39 15.73 -19.99
CA ASP A 407 0.90 16.99 -19.47
C ASP A 407 -0.25 17.96 -19.13
N PHE A 408 0.06 19.12 -18.56
CA PHE A 408 -0.86 20.13 -18.07
C PHE A 408 -1.87 20.63 -19.14
N ASN A 409 -1.46 20.64 -20.40
CA ASN A 409 -2.32 21.00 -21.54
C ASN A 409 -3.20 19.85 -22.05
N GLY A 410 -3.20 18.68 -21.37
CA GLY A 410 -3.95 17.48 -21.75
C GLY A 410 -3.32 16.65 -22.87
N SER A 411 -2.19 17.08 -23.44
CA SER A 411 -1.48 16.30 -24.47
C SER A 411 -0.61 15.21 -23.82
N PRO A 412 -0.47 14.02 -24.44
CA PRO A 412 0.40 12.99 -23.90
C PRO A 412 1.88 13.42 -23.93
N VAL A 413 2.58 13.15 -22.82
CA VAL A 413 4.05 13.29 -22.76
C VAL A 413 4.69 12.28 -23.71
N LYS A 414 5.70 12.70 -24.46
CA LYS A 414 6.33 11.87 -25.50
C LYS A 414 7.84 11.78 -25.30
N LEU A 415 8.37 10.57 -25.48
CA LEU A 415 9.78 10.30 -25.69
C LEU A 415 9.97 9.76 -27.12
N ASN A 416 10.87 10.38 -27.88
CA ASN A 416 11.14 10.00 -29.28
C ASN A 416 9.85 9.90 -30.14
N GLY A 417 8.89 10.82 -29.93
CA GLY A 417 7.61 10.87 -30.63
C GLY A 417 6.54 9.90 -30.13
N ARG A 418 6.84 8.96 -29.24
CA ARG A 418 5.91 7.98 -28.66
C ARG A 418 5.37 8.46 -27.33
N PRO A 419 4.03 8.41 -27.07
CA PRO A 419 3.47 8.64 -25.75
C PRO A 419 4.09 7.69 -24.72
N VAL A 420 4.36 8.20 -23.51
CA VAL A 420 4.95 7.45 -22.41
C VAL A 420 4.24 7.71 -21.10
N THR A 421 4.29 6.73 -20.22
CA THR A 421 3.86 6.88 -18.83
C THR A 421 4.97 7.52 -18.00
N VAL A 422 4.61 7.94 -16.78
CA VAL A 422 5.59 8.53 -15.83
C VAL A 422 6.75 7.57 -15.51
N MET A 423 6.51 6.26 -15.43
CA MET A 423 7.58 5.29 -15.13
C MET A 423 8.50 5.09 -16.36
N GLU A 424 7.94 5.02 -17.57
CA GLU A 424 8.75 4.97 -18.81
C GLU A 424 9.59 6.25 -18.98
N TRP A 425 8.97 7.41 -18.72
CA TRP A 425 9.68 8.69 -18.76
C TRP A 425 10.81 8.74 -17.72
N MET A 426 10.51 8.34 -16.47
CA MET A 426 11.50 8.36 -15.38
C MET A 426 12.67 7.43 -15.67
N ALA A 427 12.41 6.21 -16.17
CA ALA A 427 13.44 5.23 -16.52
C ALA A 427 14.42 5.72 -17.59
N ALA A 428 13.99 6.65 -18.43
CA ALA A 428 14.82 7.25 -19.49
C ALA A 428 15.71 8.41 -18.98
N GLN A 429 15.55 8.87 -17.74
CA GLN A 429 16.32 10.00 -17.22
C GLN A 429 17.66 9.54 -16.64
N SER A 430 18.70 10.29 -16.94
CA SER A 430 20.06 10.10 -16.42
C SER A 430 20.78 11.46 -16.34
N LYS A 431 21.66 11.60 -15.36
CA LYS A 431 22.56 12.77 -15.23
C LYS A 431 23.68 12.72 -16.24
#